data_c9aa4f7999914ccc6cca1a7a75292b87
#
_entry.id   c9aa4f7999914ccc6cca1a7a75292b87
#
_cell.length_a   1.000
_cell.length_b   1.000
_cell.length_c   1.000
_cell.angle_alpha   90.00
_cell.angle_beta   90.00
_cell.angle_gamma   90.00
#
_symmetry.space_group_name_H-M   'P 1'
#
loop_
_entity.id
_entity.type
_entity.pdbx_description
1 polymer ?
#
loop_
_entity_poly.entity_id
_entity_poly.type
_entity_poly.pdbx_seq_one_letter_code
_entity_poly.pdbx_strand_id
1 'polypeptide(L)'
;MTILINPKDGARLETKLSEKEAFEVLKKKDGDFPRSLCSKYPNLSPAQWYWFYKLADEGNTNAIELHSDVEAFVRISGIIRFAWERMKNEELQRLGTLKLIAEKNCVKVFCGGYFQGEILKNQYYPRRNTPIVTAQLILFSIDPMGVMETFGRETGICCICGRLLENPESVARGIGPICAEKYL
;
A
#
# COMPACT_ATOMS: atom_id res chain seq x y z
N MET A 1 8.09 26.18 -0.85
CA MET A 1 7.60 25.24 -1.88
C MET A 1 8.56 25.32 -3.05
N THR A 2 9.22 24.22 -3.38
CA THR A 2 10.21 24.15 -4.47
C THR A 2 9.59 23.43 -5.66
N ILE A 3 9.75 24.00 -6.84
CA ILE A 3 9.27 23.40 -8.11
C ILE A 3 10.50 22.98 -8.89
N LEU A 4 10.54 21.72 -9.28
CA LEU A 4 11.61 21.10 -10.06
C LEU A 4 11.05 20.54 -11.37
N ILE A 5 11.80 20.67 -12.44
CA ILE A 5 11.43 20.12 -13.75
C ILE A 5 12.51 19.11 -14.15
N ASN A 6 12.08 17.88 -14.49
CA ASN A 6 12.99 16.88 -15.01
C ASN A 6 13.47 17.31 -16.42
N PRO A 7 14.77 17.53 -16.61
CA PRO A 7 15.27 18.00 -17.91
C PRO A 7 15.17 16.97 -19.05
N LYS A 8 14.86 15.71 -18.74
CA LYS A 8 14.74 14.63 -19.75
C LYS A 8 13.35 14.52 -20.38
N ASP A 9 12.31 14.69 -19.56
CA ASP A 9 10.92 14.44 -19.97
C ASP A 9 9.96 15.58 -19.63
N GLY A 10 10.46 16.67 -19.03
CA GLY A 10 9.67 17.82 -18.61
C GLY A 10 8.74 17.57 -17.41
N ALA A 11 8.84 16.42 -16.76
CA ALA A 11 8.03 16.10 -15.59
C ALA A 11 8.23 17.10 -14.47
N ARG A 12 7.12 17.63 -13.92
CA ARG A 12 7.11 18.62 -12.84
C ARG A 12 6.98 17.93 -11.49
N LEU A 13 7.82 18.34 -10.55
CA LEU A 13 7.77 17.94 -9.15
C LEU A 13 7.58 19.18 -8.28
N GLU A 14 6.57 19.17 -7.43
CA GLU A 14 6.35 20.18 -6.39
C GLU A 14 6.64 19.55 -5.03
N THR A 15 7.57 20.11 -4.28
CA THR A 15 7.92 19.62 -2.95
C THR A 15 7.87 20.72 -1.90
N LYS A 16 7.48 20.35 -0.68
CA LYS A 16 7.54 21.21 0.50
C LYS A 16 8.80 20.95 1.32
N LEU A 17 9.56 19.90 1.00
CA LEU A 17 10.78 19.57 1.70
C LEU A 17 11.83 20.67 1.48
N SER A 18 12.50 21.06 2.53
CA SER A 18 13.76 21.79 2.44
C SER A 18 14.87 20.82 1.97
N GLU A 19 15.94 21.39 1.48
CA GLU A 19 17.13 20.63 1.03
C GLU A 19 17.69 19.73 2.14
N LYS A 20 17.74 20.27 3.37
CA LYS A 20 18.22 19.55 4.54
C LYS A 20 17.32 18.37 4.93
N GLU A 21 16.00 18.55 4.90
CA GLU A 21 15.03 17.50 5.16
C GLU A 21 15.12 16.41 4.10
N ALA A 22 15.20 16.77 2.82
CA ALA A 22 15.36 15.83 1.71
C ALA A 22 16.64 15.00 1.86
N PHE A 23 17.75 15.61 2.27
CA PHE A 23 19.01 14.92 2.52
C PHE A 23 18.91 13.90 3.66
N GLU A 24 18.29 14.28 4.79
CA GLU A 24 18.11 13.38 5.93
C GLU A 24 17.20 12.18 5.60
N VAL A 25 16.19 12.39 4.75
CA VAL A 25 15.34 11.30 4.25
C VAL A 25 16.13 10.35 3.35
N LEU A 26 16.88 10.89 2.38
CA LEU A 26 17.66 10.08 1.44
C LEU A 26 18.77 9.29 2.11
N LYS A 27 19.40 9.85 3.12
CA LYS A 27 20.48 9.19 3.89
C LYS A 27 20.01 7.90 4.56
N LYS A 28 18.71 7.80 4.86
CA LYS A 28 18.08 6.62 5.46
C LYS A 28 17.57 5.60 4.44
N LYS A 29 17.56 5.96 3.14
CA LYS A 29 17.10 5.06 2.07
C LYS A 29 18.20 4.09 1.68
N ASP A 30 17.81 2.83 1.55
CA ASP A 30 18.66 1.79 0.98
C ASP A 30 18.71 1.89 -0.55
N GLY A 31 19.86 1.52 -1.10
CA GLY A 31 20.09 1.47 -2.54
C GLY A 31 21.29 2.31 -2.99
N ASP A 32 21.90 1.92 -4.08
CA ASP A 32 23.11 2.57 -4.60
C ASP A 32 22.81 3.96 -5.16
N PHE A 33 21.63 4.16 -5.75
CA PHE A 33 21.27 5.44 -6.35
C PHE A 33 21.03 6.55 -5.31
N PRO A 34 20.25 6.35 -4.22
CA PRO A 34 20.17 7.31 -3.12
C PRO A 34 21.52 7.61 -2.49
N ARG A 35 22.36 6.59 -2.25
CA ARG A 35 23.72 6.77 -1.71
C ARG A 35 24.59 7.62 -2.63
N SER A 36 24.53 7.38 -3.95
CA SER A 36 25.25 8.17 -4.95
C SER A 36 24.81 9.64 -4.98
N LEU A 37 23.51 9.93 -4.78
CA LEU A 37 23.04 11.30 -4.68
C LEU A 37 23.55 11.97 -3.41
N CYS A 38 23.48 11.29 -2.26
CA CYS A 38 24.01 11.81 -1.00
C CYS A 38 25.51 12.08 -1.05
N SER A 39 26.31 11.21 -1.71
CA SER A 39 27.77 11.38 -1.81
C SER A 39 28.17 12.57 -2.68
N LYS A 40 27.32 13.00 -3.61
CA LYS A 40 27.57 14.15 -4.50
C LYS A 40 27.00 15.47 -3.98
N TYR A 41 26.19 15.40 -2.95
CA TYR A 41 25.60 16.60 -2.33
C TYR A 41 26.69 17.51 -1.76
N PRO A 42 26.60 18.88 -1.91
CA PRO A 42 25.52 19.60 -2.60
C PRO A 42 25.74 19.78 -4.13
N ASN A 43 26.75 19.21 -4.71
CA ASN A 43 27.16 19.41 -6.11
C ASN A 43 26.38 18.51 -7.08
N LEU A 44 25.04 18.63 -7.08
CA LEU A 44 24.16 17.86 -7.94
C LEU A 44 23.83 18.60 -9.24
N SER A 45 23.79 17.87 -10.37
CA SER A 45 23.26 18.41 -11.63
C SER A 45 21.75 18.64 -11.54
N PRO A 46 21.13 19.47 -12.45
CA PRO A 46 19.69 19.70 -12.43
C PRO A 46 18.84 18.42 -12.46
N ALA A 47 19.24 17.40 -13.23
CA ALA A 47 18.57 16.10 -13.25
C ALA A 47 18.74 15.35 -11.92
N GLN A 48 19.89 15.44 -11.28
CA GLN A 48 20.15 14.83 -9.99
C GLN A 48 19.35 15.52 -8.87
N TRP A 49 19.23 16.86 -8.91
CA TRP A 49 18.37 17.61 -7.99
C TRP A 49 16.91 17.20 -8.10
N TYR A 50 16.39 17.01 -9.32
CA TYR A 50 15.04 16.48 -9.51
C TYR A 50 14.85 15.12 -8.82
N TRP A 51 15.77 14.18 -9.05
CA TRP A 51 15.70 12.86 -8.43
C TRP A 51 15.97 12.87 -6.92
N PHE A 52 16.83 13.77 -6.45
CA PHE A 52 17.09 13.97 -5.03
C PHE A 52 15.79 14.31 -4.28
N TYR A 53 15.07 15.31 -4.73
CA TYR A 53 13.80 15.68 -4.11
C TYR A 53 12.68 14.66 -4.40
N LYS A 54 12.62 14.10 -5.59
CA LYS A 54 11.62 13.08 -5.92
C LYS A 54 11.75 11.86 -5.02
N LEU A 55 12.95 11.34 -4.82
CA LEU A 55 13.20 10.20 -3.93
C LEU A 55 12.97 10.56 -2.46
N ALA A 56 13.27 11.79 -2.06
CA ALA A 56 12.98 12.26 -0.71
C ALA A 56 11.48 12.38 -0.48
N ASP A 57 10.71 12.94 -1.41
CA ASP A 57 9.25 12.98 -1.36
C ASP A 57 8.62 11.58 -1.39
N GLU A 58 9.15 10.67 -2.20
CA GLU A 58 8.73 9.26 -2.20
C GLU A 58 9.04 8.56 -0.87
N GLY A 59 10.01 9.04 -0.11
CA GLY A 59 10.32 8.57 1.26
C GLY A 59 9.54 9.29 2.33
N ASN A 60 9.01 10.44 1.99
CA ASN A 60 8.15 11.26 2.84
C ASN A 60 6.67 11.10 2.42
N THR A 61 6.34 9.98 1.75
CA THR A 61 4.94 9.59 1.61
C THR A 61 4.35 9.60 3.01
N ASN A 62 3.37 10.46 3.22
CA ASN A 62 2.65 10.55 4.48
C ASN A 62 2.24 9.14 4.88
N ALA A 63 2.95 8.58 5.82
CA ALA A 63 2.58 7.30 6.40
C ALA A 63 1.16 7.46 6.92
N ILE A 64 0.27 6.59 6.48
CA ILE A 64 -1.13 6.64 6.82
C ILE A 64 -1.32 5.71 7.99
N GLU A 65 -1.67 6.28 9.13
CA GLU A 65 -1.96 5.49 10.32
C GLU A 65 -3.22 4.66 10.13
N LEU A 66 -3.14 3.39 10.50
CA LEU A 66 -4.25 2.45 10.45
C LEU A 66 -4.84 2.26 11.84
N HIS A 67 -6.15 2.10 11.93
CA HIS A 67 -6.88 2.09 13.22
C HIS A 67 -6.69 0.82 14.05
N SER A 68 -6.48 -0.34 13.41
CA SER A 68 -6.21 -1.61 14.11
C SER A 68 -4.83 -2.13 13.75
N ASP A 69 -4.33 -3.14 14.49
CA ASP A 69 -3.10 -3.84 14.12
C ASP A 69 -3.32 -4.75 12.90
N VAL A 70 -3.42 -4.09 11.72
CA VAL A 70 -3.58 -4.76 10.43
C VAL A 70 -2.43 -5.71 10.15
N GLU A 71 -1.22 -5.34 10.56
CA GLU A 71 -0.03 -6.17 10.33
C GLU A 71 -0.12 -7.50 11.08
N ALA A 72 -0.45 -7.48 12.38
CA ALA A 72 -0.64 -8.70 13.15
C ALA A 72 -1.80 -9.54 12.59
N PHE A 73 -2.92 -8.90 12.26
CA PHE A 73 -4.07 -9.58 11.68
C PHE A 73 -3.74 -10.31 10.37
N VAL A 74 -3.02 -9.68 9.45
CA VAL A 74 -2.63 -10.30 8.18
C VAL A 74 -1.58 -11.40 8.40
N ARG A 75 -0.70 -11.26 9.40
CA ARG A 75 0.34 -12.26 9.69
C ARG A 75 -0.23 -13.60 10.15
N ILE A 76 -1.38 -13.62 10.82
CA ILE A 76 -2.05 -14.86 11.24
C ILE A 76 -2.37 -15.74 10.03
N SER A 77 -2.96 -15.17 8.98
CA SER A 77 -3.36 -15.90 7.76
C SER A 77 -2.31 -15.91 6.66
N GLY A 78 -1.30 -15.06 6.75
CA GLY A 78 -0.27 -14.84 5.72
C GLY A 78 -0.76 -14.05 4.51
N ILE A 79 -2.05 -14.10 4.22
CA ILE A 79 -2.67 -13.44 3.07
C ILE A 79 -4.13 -13.14 3.32
N ILE A 80 -4.57 -11.92 3.00
CA ILE A 80 -5.98 -11.53 3.00
C ILE A 80 -6.32 -10.87 1.67
N ARG A 81 -7.52 -11.19 1.15
CA ARG A 81 -8.11 -10.58 -0.04
C ARG A 81 -9.38 -9.87 0.37
N PHE A 82 -9.56 -8.68 -0.14
CA PHE A 82 -10.83 -7.96 -0.07
C PHE A 82 -10.98 -7.09 -1.30
N ALA A 83 -12.21 -6.84 -1.66
CA ALA A 83 -12.53 -5.92 -2.72
C ALA A 83 -13.42 -4.84 -2.15
N TRP A 84 -13.35 -3.70 -2.72
CA TRP A 84 -14.32 -2.67 -2.46
C TRP A 84 -15.66 -3.01 -3.07
N GLU A 85 -16.69 -2.41 -2.49
CA GLU A 85 -18.06 -2.53 -3.01
C GLU A 85 -18.10 -2.44 -4.54
N ARG A 86 -18.54 -3.51 -5.12
CA ARG A 86 -18.67 -3.77 -6.56
C ARG A 86 -19.46 -2.70 -7.32
N MET A 87 -20.10 -1.80 -6.62
CA MET A 87 -21.34 -1.23 -7.10
C MET A 87 -21.33 0.24 -7.48
N LYS A 88 -20.33 1.00 -7.11
CA LYS A 88 -20.47 2.46 -7.24
C LYS A 88 -19.25 3.20 -7.77
N ASN A 89 -18.15 2.54 -8.00
CA ASN A 89 -16.95 3.21 -8.45
C ASN A 89 -16.30 2.46 -9.62
N GLU A 90 -16.47 2.98 -10.84
CA GLU A 90 -15.89 2.42 -12.06
C GLU A 90 -14.37 2.27 -12.00
N GLU A 91 -13.70 3.11 -11.21
CA GLU A 91 -12.26 3.08 -11.04
C GLU A 91 -11.78 1.82 -10.30
N LEU A 92 -12.56 1.33 -9.35
CA LEU A 92 -12.25 0.10 -8.61
C LEU A 92 -12.53 -1.17 -9.38
N GLN A 93 -13.53 -1.18 -10.22
CA GLN A 93 -13.73 -2.30 -11.14
C GLN A 93 -12.52 -2.49 -12.07
N ARG A 94 -11.80 -1.41 -12.38
CA ARG A 94 -10.55 -1.45 -13.16
C ARG A 94 -9.34 -1.85 -12.33
N LEU A 95 -9.31 -1.55 -11.02
CA LEU A 95 -8.17 -1.85 -10.16
C LEU A 95 -8.16 -3.30 -9.65
N GLY A 96 -9.31 -3.95 -9.57
CA GLY A 96 -9.44 -5.34 -9.11
C GLY A 96 -9.34 -5.51 -7.59
N THR A 97 -9.15 -6.75 -7.16
CA THR A 97 -9.13 -7.13 -5.73
C THR A 97 -7.90 -6.60 -5.01
N LEU A 98 -8.11 -6.02 -3.84
CA LEU A 98 -7.04 -5.71 -2.90
C LEU A 98 -6.53 -7.00 -2.23
N LYS A 99 -5.22 -7.07 -2.07
CA LYS A 99 -4.53 -8.22 -1.51
C LYS A 99 -3.43 -7.76 -0.58
N LEU A 100 -3.51 -8.20 0.66
CA LEU A 100 -2.48 -8.01 1.68
C LEU A 100 -1.68 -9.30 1.81
N ILE A 101 -0.36 -9.23 1.76
CA ILE A 101 0.52 -10.40 1.87
C ILE A 101 1.54 -10.12 2.95
N ALA A 102 1.55 -10.97 3.99
CA ALA A 102 2.55 -10.91 5.04
C ALA A 102 3.92 -11.35 4.50
N GLU A 103 4.92 -10.52 4.70
CA GLU A 103 6.33 -10.84 4.49
C GLU A 103 7.11 -10.73 5.80
N LYS A 104 8.38 -11.08 5.79
CA LYS A 104 9.21 -11.13 6.99
C LYS A 104 9.14 -9.85 7.84
N ASN A 105 9.21 -8.69 7.20
CA ASN A 105 9.35 -7.41 7.89
C ASN A 105 8.18 -6.44 7.64
N CYS A 106 7.25 -6.73 6.74
CA CYS A 106 6.15 -5.85 6.38
C CYS A 106 4.95 -6.64 5.84
N VAL A 107 3.84 -5.96 5.59
CA VAL A 107 2.73 -6.48 4.80
C VAL A 107 2.71 -5.74 3.48
N LYS A 108 2.83 -6.45 2.37
CA LYS A 108 2.72 -5.88 1.02
C LYS A 108 1.28 -5.72 0.60
N VAL A 109 0.98 -4.59 -0.02
CA VAL A 109 -0.34 -4.21 -0.54
C VAL A 109 -0.32 -4.29 -2.06
N PHE A 110 -1.24 -5.07 -2.62
CA PHE A 110 -1.45 -5.19 -4.07
C PHE A 110 -2.90 -4.84 -4.42
N CYS A 111 -3.12 -4.27 -5.60
CA CYS A 111 -4.44 -4.07 -6.17
C CYS A 111 -4.42 -4.46 -7.65
N GLY A 112 -5.32 -5.37 -8.07
CA GLY A 112 -5.33 -5.88 -9.44
C GLY A 112 -4.00 -6.51 -9.89
N GLY A 113 -3.22 -7.05 -8.96
CA GLY A 113 -1.88 -7.61 -9.23
C GLY A 113 -0.74 -6.59 -9.18
N TYR A 114 -1.03 -5.29 -9.09
CA TYR A 114 -0.01 -4.24 -9.05
C TYR A 114 0.34 -3.86 -7.61
N PHE A 115 1.62 -3.74 -7.33
CA PHE A 115 2.13 -3.30 -6.04
C PHE A 115 1.76 -1.83 -5.75
N GLN A 116 1.10 -1.60 -4.62
CA GLN A 116 0.61 -0.28 -4.20
C GLN A 116 1.43 0.34 -3.08
N GLY A 117 2.07 -0.45 -2.25
CA GLY A 117 2.81 -0.01 -1.09
C GLY A 117 2.93 -1.09 -0.03
N GLU A 118 3.37 -0.71 1.15
CA GLU A 118 3.59 -1.64 2.26
C GLU A 118 3.07 -1.10 3.58
N ILE A 119 2.69 -1.99 4.48
CA ILE A 119 2.32 -1.67 5.86
C ILE A 119 3.45 -2.12 6.76
N LEU A 120 3.95 -1.20 7.56
CA LEU A 120 5.02 -1.41 8.52
C LEU A 120 4.67 -0.69 9.82
N LYS A 121 4.76 -1.38 10.95
CA LYS A 121 4.40 -0.84 12.28
C LYS A 121 3.03 -0.16 12.27
N ASN A 122 2.07 -0.82 11.65
CA ASN A 122 0.69 -0.37 11.50
C ASN A 122 0.50 0.96 10.75
N GLN A 123 1.47 1.35 9.95
CA GLN A 123 1.40 2.51 9.06
C GLN A 123 1.49 2.04 7.61
N TYR A 124 0.59 2.54 6.77
CA TYR A 124 0.63 2.28 5.34
C TYR A 124 1.53 3.30 4.63
N TYR A 125 2.49 2.80 3.89
CA TYR A 125 3.42 3.58 3.06
C TYR A 125 3.06 3.37 1.59
N PRO A 126 2.26 4.27 0.99
CA PRO A 126 1.87 4.15 -0.41
C PRO A 126 3.07 4.39 -1.33
N ARG A 127 3.27 3.49 -2.29
CA ARG A 127 4.24 3.69 -3.38
C ARG A 127 3.69 4.55 -4.50
N ARG A 128 2.36 4.51 -4.67
CA ARG A 128 1.61 5.33 -5.62
C ARG A 128 0.50 6.05 -4.87
N ASN A 129 0.26 7.30 -5.24
CA ASN A 129 -0.90 8.00 -4.70
C ASN A 129 -2.16 7.44 -5.36
N THR A 130 -2.73 6.44 -4.73
CA THR A 130 -3.99 5.81 -5.13
C THR A 130 -4.99 6.00 -3.99
N PRO A 131 -5.71 7.15 -3.94
CA PRO A 131 -6.57 7.52 -2.81
C PRO A 131 -7.57 6.43 -2.45
N ILE A 132 -8.05 5.71 -3.45
CA ILE A 132 -9.02 4.64 -3.28
C ILE A 132 -8.44 3.43 -2.54
N VAL A 133 -7.21 3.02 -2.83
CA VAL A 133 -6.52 1.95 -2.09
C VAL A 133 -6.33 2.36 -0.63
N THR A 134 -5.95 3.60 -0.41
CA THR A 134 -5.81 4.18 0.93
C THR A 134 -7.12 4.13 1.70
N ALA A 135 -8.21 4.60 1.10
CA ALA A 135 -9.54 4.58 1.73
C ALA A 135 -9.97 3.14 2.09
N GLN A 136 -9.66 2.17 1.22
CA GLN A 136 -9.93 0.75 1.46
C GLN A 136 -9.15 0.18 2.64
N LEU A 137 -7.88 0.51 2.75
CA LEU A 137 -7.05 0.08 3.86
C LEU A 137 -7.51 0.68 5.18
N ILE A 138 -7.93 1.95 5.17
CA ILE A 138 -8.50 2.60 6.35
C ILE A 138 -9.78 1.86 6.78
N LEU A 139 -10.72 1.58 5.87
CA LEU A 139 -11.94 0.84 6.18
C LEU A 139 -11.64 -0.57 6.69
N PHE A 140 -10.74 -1.29 6.05
CA PHE A 140 -10.27 -2.59 6.52
C PHE A 140 -9.67 -2.49 7.93
N SER A 141 -8.93 -1.45 8.22
CA SER A 141 -8.34 -1.25 9.54
C SER A 141 -9.38 -0.93 10.64
N ILE A 142 -10.52 -0.37 10.29
CA ILE A 142 -11.60 -0.08 11.23
C ILE A 142 -12.39 -1.36 11.56
N ASP A 143 -12.74 -2.14 10.54
CA ASP A 143 -13.52 -3.37 10.68
C ASP A 143 -13.03 -4.47 9.72
N PRO A 144 -11.94 -5.17 10.07
CA PRO A 144 -11.39 -6.24 9.23
C PRO A 144 -12.40 -7.36 8.96
N MET A 145 -13.17 -7.75 9.98
CA MET A 145 -14.12 -8.87 9.85
C MET A 145 -15.29 -8.49 8.95
N GLY A 146 -15.91 -7.33 9.13
CA GLY A 146 -17.01 -6.88 8.28
C GLY A 146 -16.61 -6.70 6.83
N VAL A 147 -15.37 -6.24 6.56
CA VAL A 147 -14.82 -6.16 5.20
C VAL A 147 -14.63 -7.55 4.58
N MET A 148 -14.12 -8.52 5.34
CA MET A 148 -13.97 -9.91 4.89
C MET A 148 -15.30 -10.59 4.61
N GLU A 149 -16.29 -10.40 5.49
CA GLU A 149 -17.66 -10.90 5.32
C GLU A 149 -18.32 -10.31 4.07
N THR A 150 -18.18 -9.00 3.89
CA THR A 150 -18.70 -8.31 2.71
C THR A 150 -18.07 -8.85 1.43
N PHE A 151 -16.76 -9.03 1.41
CA PHE A 151 -16.07 -9.63 0.28
C PHE A 151 -16.59 -11.03 -0.06
N GLY A 152 -16.76 -11.89 0.95
CA GLY A 152 -17.27 -13.24 0.74
C GLY A 152 -18.69 -13.28 0.22
N ARG A 153 -19.59 -12.45 0.79
CA ARG A 153 -20.98 -12.34 0.33
C ARG A 153 -21.10 -11.88 -1.12
N GLU A 154 -20.31 -10.90 -1.49
CA GLU A 154 -20.39 -10.32 -2.84
C GLU A 154 -19.70 -11.16 -3.91
N THR A 155 -18.61 -11.82 -3.55
CA THR A 155 -17.80 -12.56 -4.53
C THR A 155 -18.00 -14.06 -4.51
N GLY A 156 -18.51 -14.62 -3.41
CA GLY A 156 -18.54 -16.06 -3.17
C GLY A 156 -17.14 -16.68 -3.02
N ILE A 157 -16.12 -15.88 -2.70
CA ILE A 157 -14.72 -16.32 -2.63
C ILE A 157 -14.17 -16.16 -1.22
N CYS A 158 -13.45 -17.16 -0.73
CA CYS A 158 -12.75 -17.08 0.55
C CYS A 158 -11.68 -15.98 0.53
N CYS A 159 -11.76 -15.03 1.45
CA CYS A 159 -10.83 -13.91 1.57
C CYS A 159 -9.36 -14.35 1.84
N ILE A 160 -9.14 -15.56 2.38
CA ILE A 160 -7.80 -16.08 2.68
C ILE A 160 -7.26 -16.91 1.51
N CYS A 161 -7.88 -18.06 1.20
CA CYS A 161 -7.33 -18.98 0.19
C CYS A 161 -7.78 -18.69 -1.25
N GLY A 162 -8.82 -17.89 -1.45
CA GLY A 162 -9.33 -17.54 -2.77
C GLY A 162 -10.18 -18.64 -3.44
N ARG A 163 -10.55 -19.71 -2.74
CA ARG A 163 -11.46 -20.76 -3.24
C ARG A 163 -12.92 -20.29 -3.17
N LEU A 164 -13.75 -20.83 -4.04
CA LEU A 164 -15.20 -20.63 -3.99
C LEU A 164 -15.76 -21.11 -2.65
N LEU A 165 -16.73 -20.39 -2.13
CA LEU A 165 -17.48 -20.70 -0.92
C LEU A 165 -18.82 -21.32 -1.35
N GLU A 166 -19.01 -22.60 -1.08
CA GLU A 166 -20.22 -23.33 -1.48
C GLU A 166 -21.28 -23.34 -0.37
N ASN A 167 -20.84 -23.22 0.89
CA ASN A 167 -21.71 -23.24 2.05
C ASN A 167 -22.20 -21.82 2.37
N PRO A 168 -23.53 -21.60 2.57
CA PRO A 168 -24.09 -20.28 2.91
C PRO A 168 -23.45 -19.62 4.13
N GLU A 169 -23.14 -20.36 5.19
CA GLU A 169 -22.45 -19.83 6.36
C GLU A 169 -21.06 -19.32 6.02
N SER A 170 -20.32 -20.04 5.17
CA SER A 170 -18.99 -19.62 4.73
C SER A 170 -19.06 -18.37 3.86
N VAL A 171 -20.06 -18.26 3.02
CA VAL A 171 -20.33 -17.05 2.22
C VAL A 171 -20.62 -15.87 3.14
N ALA A 172 -21.51 -16.08 4.13
CA ALA A 172 -21.86 -15.03 5.10
C ALA A 172 -20.64 -14.52 5.88
N ARG A 173 -19.73 -15.42 6.26
CA ARG A 173 -18.49 -15.07 6.98
C ARG A 173 -17.34 -14.58 6.08
N GLY A 174 -17.45 -14.74 4.77
CA GLY A 174 -16.38 -14.42 3.82
C GLY A 174 -15.17 -15.34 3.88
N ILE A 175 -15.26 -16.44 4.64
CA ILE A 175 -14.15 -17.37 4.89
C ILE A 175 -14.65 -18.82 4.89
N GLY A 176 -13.92 -19.70 4.20
CA GLY A 176 -14.23 -21.14 4.17
C GLY A 176 -13.93 -21.85 5.50
N PRO A 177 -14.57 -23.01 5.77
CA PRO A 177 -14.49 -23.68 7.07
C PRO A 177 -13.07 -24.04 7.46
N ILE A 178 -12.27 -24.56 6.55
CA ILE A 178 -10.86 -24.92 6.79
C ILE A 178 -10.03 -23.68 7.15
N CYS A 179 -10.27 -22.57 6.48
CA CYS A 179 -9.56 -21.34 6.78
C CYS A 179 -10.05 -20.73 8.11
N ALA A 180 -11.33 -20.82 8.42
CA ALA A 180 -11.88 -20.34 9.68
C ALA A 180 -11.29 -21.13 10.87
N GLU A 181 -11.28 -22.46 10.79
CA GLU A 181 -10.72 -23.32 11.83
C GLU A 181 -9.22 -23.06 12.07
N LYS A 182 -8.49 -22.74 11.00
CA LYS A 182 -7.04 -22.57 11.08
C LYS A 182 -6.59 -21.18 11.52
N TYR A 183 -7.37 -20.13 11.22
CA TYR A 183 -6.91 -18.73 11.29
C TYR A 183 -7.81 -17.79 12.12
N LEU A 184 -8.99 -18.23 12.55
CA LEU A 184 -9.87 -17.53 13.47
C LEU A 184 -10.08 -18.30 14.76
#